data_15100b79cafea570e063ebebd8c6eb92
#
_entry.id   15100b79cafea570e063ebebd8c6eb92
#
_cell.length_a   1.000
_cell.length_b   1.000
_cell.length_c   1.000
_cell.angle_alpha   90.00
_cell.angle_beta   90.00
_cell.angle_gamma   90.00
#
_symmetry.space_group_name_H-M   'P 1'
#
loop_
_entity.id
_entity.type
_entity.pdbx_description
1 polymer ?
#
loop_
_entity_poly.entity_id
_entity_poly.type
_entity_poly.pdbx_seq_one_letter_code
_entity_poly.pdbx_strand_id
1 'polypeptide(L)'
;FQVTSYNVCLQCHPYPELLAEFTTMAVGDRLQEIKDYLDLWATTKAPLALRSKYGALAWEYTTPGELSSGTAGPDSTEQAQIPDNIKKARYNLYLVLHDGSYGVHNGPFVSSLLNNARDWVAAELNK
;
A
#
# COMPACT_ATOMS: atom_id res chain seq x y z
N PHE A 1 5.56 5.11 -13.32
CA PHE A 1 4.96 5.86 -14.44
C PHE A 1 4.25 7.11 -13.92
N GLN A 2 4.51 8.25 -14.53
CA GLN A 2 3.84 9.51 -14.23
C GLN A 2 3.36 10.19 -15.51
N VAL A 3 2.17 10.82 -15.44
CA VAL A 3 1.66 11.65 -16.51
C VAL A 3 2.30 13.03 -16.40
N THR A 4 3.08 13.42 -17.41
CA THR A 4 3.80 14.70 -17.42
C THR A 4 3.08 15.80 -18.21
N SER A 5 2.10 15.42 -19.06
CA SER A 5 1.25 16.34 -19.81
C SER A 5 -0.16 15.76 -19.94
N TYR A 6 -1.15 16.59 -19.73
CA TYR A 6 -2.57 16.21 -19.80
C TYR A 6 -3.24 16.59 -21.14
N ASN A 7 -2.48 17.09 -22.09
CA ASN A 7 -3.04 17.53 -23.38
C ASN A 7 -3.78 16.43 -24.12
N VAL A 8 -3.28 15.18 -24.08
CA VAL A 8 -3.96 14.03 -24.70
C VAL A 8 -5.27 13.69 -23.99
N CYS A 9 -5.42 14.04 -22.74
CA CYS A 9 -6.61 13.76 -21.94
C CYS A 9 -7.75 14.75 -22.21
N LEU A 10 -7.44 15.93 -22.75
CA LEU A 10 -8.43 16.97 -23.08
C LEU A 10 -9.49 16.50 -24.09
N GLN A 11 -9.16 15.50 -24.92
CA GLN A 11 -10.09 14.96 -25.90
C GLN A 11 -11.29 14.25 -25.24
N CYS A 12 -11.10 13.70 -24.03
CA CYS A 12 -12.10 12.93 -23.31
C CYS A 12 -12.53 13.57 -21.99
N HIS A 13 -11.68 14.42 -21.41
CA HIS A 13 -11.91 15.03 -20.09
C HIS A 13 -11.76 16.53 -20.16
N PRO A 14 -12.79 17.32 -19.77
CA PRO A 14 -12.75 18.78 -19.88
C PRO A 14 -11.75 19.45 -18.90
N TYR A 15 -11.42 18.79 -17.78
CA TYR A 15 -10.49 19.31 -16.77
C TYR A 15 -9.52 18.22 -16.30
N PRO A 16 -8.63 17.75 -17.18
CA PRO A 16 -7.81 16.57 -16.86
C PRO A 16 -6.82 16.79 -15.71
N GLU A 17 -6.25 17.99 -15.56
CA GLU A 17 -5.33 18.27 -14.45
C GLU A 17 -6.05 18.20 -13.10
N LEU A 18 -7.24 18.80 -13.00
CA LEU A 18 -8.04 18.79 -11.78
C LEU A 18 -8.49 17.37 -11.42
N LEU A 19 -8.94 16.61 -12.42
CA LEU A 19 -9.31 15.21 -12.23
C LEU A 19 -8.12 14.37 -11.77
N ALA A 20 -6.96 14.56 -12.35
CA ALA A 20 -5.73 13.87 -11.95
C ALA A 20 -5.32 14.22 -10.52
N GLU A 21 -5.43 15.48 -10.13
CA GLU A 21 -5.12 15.95 -8.78
C GLU A 21 -6.04 15.28 -7.74
N PHE A 22 -7.34 15.28 -7.96
CA PHE A 22 -8.29 14.60 -7.06
C PHE A 22 -8.04 13.10 -6.99
N THR A 23 -7.75 12.46 -8.11
CA THR A 23 -7.44 11.02 -8.15
C THR A 23 -6.17 10.72 -7.34
N THR A 24 -5.13 11.51 -7.51
CA THR A 24 -3.87 11.37 -6.78
C THR A 24 -4.08 11.50 -5.28
N MET A 25 -4.86 12.49 -4.83
CA MET A 25 -5.17 12.68 -3.42
C MET A 25 -5.96 11.49 -2.85
N ALA A 26 -7.00 11.05 -3.54
CA ALA A 26 -7.84 9.93 -3.09
C ALA A 26 -7.03 8.63 -2.98
N VAL A 27 -6.16 8.34 -3.95
CA VAL A 27 -5.29 7.16 -3.92
C VAL A 27 -4.26 7.28 -2.81
N GLY A 28 -3.66 8.46 -2.62
CA GLY A 28 -2.71 8.72 -1.54
C GLY A 28 -3.32 8.46 -0.16
N ASP A 29 -4.54 8.93 0.07
CA ASP A 29 -5.27 8.70 1.33
C ASP A 29 -5.54 7.21 1.56
N ARG A 30 -5.89 6.47 0.52
CA ARG A 30 -6.12 5.02 0.62
C ARG A 30 -4.84 4.23 0.85
N LEU A 31 -3.74 4.63 0.25
CA LEU A 31 -2.42 4.03 0.52
C LEU A 31 -2.05 4.20 2.00
N GLN A 32 -2.28 5.39 2.56
CA GLN A 32 -2.02 5.67 3.96
C GLN A 32 -2.93 4.85 4.88
N GLU A 33 -4.22 4.73 4.55
CA GLU A 33 -5.17 3.90 5.30
C GLU A 33 -4.71 2.44 5.38
N ILE A 34 -4.31 1.87 4.24
CA ILE A 34 -3.84 0.48 4.19
C ILE A 34 -2.55 0.32 5.00
N LYS A 35 -1.63 1.27 4.89
CA LYS A 35 -0.40 1.28 5.72
C LYS A 35 -0.75 1.29 7.21
N ASP A 36 -1.69 2.14 7.62
CA ASP A 36 -2.11 2.22 9.01
C ASP A 36 -2.72 0.91 9.50
N TYR A 37 -3.49 0.22 8.66
CA TYR A 37 -4.02 -1.11 8.97
C TYR A 37 -2.90 -2.16 9.08
N LEU A 38 -1.89 -2.10 8.22
CA LEU A 38 -0.72 -2.99 8.30
C LEU A 38 0.07 -2.73 9.58
N ASP A 39 0.27 -1.47 9.96
CA ASP A 39 0.92 -1.09 11.22
C ASP A 39 0.11 -1.59 12.43
N LEU A 40 -1.21 -1.49 12.37
CA LEU A 40 -2.09 -2.00 13.42
C LEU A 40 -1.98 -3.52 13.55
N TRP A 41 -1.99 -4.25 12.42
CA TRP A 41 -1.76 -5.69 12.43
C TRP A 41 -0.38 -6.02 13.05
N ALA A 42 0.65 -5.33 12.63
CA ALA A 42 2.02 -5.55 13.10
C ALA A 42 2.14 -5.39 14.63
N THR A 43 1.46 -4.39 15.18
CA THR A 43 1.56 -4.06 16.61
C THR A 43 0.58 -4.83 17.49
N THR A 44 -0.47 -5.43 16.92
CA THR A 44 -1.52 -6.11 17.71
C THR A 44 -1.69 -7.59 17.41
N LYS A 45 -1.51 -8.03 16.16
CA LYS A 45 -1.84 -9.39 15.71
C LYS A 45 -0.64 -10.19 15.22
N ALA A 46 0.45 -9.55 14.84
CA ALA A 46 1.66 -10.27 14.38
C ALA A 46 2.17 -11.22 15.46
N PRO A 47 2.86 -12.31 15.08
CA PRO A 47 3.51 -13.18 16.04
C PRO A 47 4.37 -12.38 17.02
N LEU A 48 4.36 -12.77 18.29
CA LEU A 48 5.06 -12.02 19.35
C LEU A 48 6.55 -11.83 19.04
N ALA A 49 7.18 -12.83 18.43
CA ALA A 49 8.59 -12.75 18.04
C ALA A 49 8.83 -11.61 17.04
N LEU A 50 7.92 -11.38 16.10
CA LEU A 50 8.03 -10.29 15.14
C LEU A 50 7.67 -8.94 15.77
N ARG A 51 6.59 -8.90 16.56
CA ARG A 51 6.13 -7.67 17.22
C ARG A 51 7.21 -7.07 18.14
N SER A 52 7.82 -7.92 18.97
CA SER A 52 8.81 -7.46 19.94
C SER A 52 10.11 -7.00 19.29
N LYS A 53 10.44 -7.56 18.12
CA LYS A 53 11.69 -7.24 17.41
C LYS A 53 11.54 -6.06 16.46
N TYR A 54 10.39 -5.96 15.76
CA TYR A 54 10.20 -5.01 14.68
C TYR A 54 9.09 -3.98 14.91
N GLY A 55 8.22 -4.19 15.90
CA GLY A 55 7.10 -3.28 16.16
C GLY A 55 6.22 -3.09 14.93
N ALA A 56 5.96 -1.85 14.55
CA ALA A 56 5.16 -1.50 13.39
C ALA A 56 5.77 -1.96 12.06
N LEU A 57 7.04 -2.30 12.01
CA LEU A 57 7.71 -2.83 10.82
C LEU A 57 7.54 -4.34 10.65
N ALA A 58 6.81 -5.02 11.51
CA ALA A 58 6.66 -6.49 11.45
C ALA A 58 5.96 -6.99 10.18
N TRP A 59 5.26 -6.14 9.44
CA TRP A 59 4.64 -6.47 8.15
C TRP A 59 5.57 -6.21 6.95
N GLU A 60 6.67 -5.48 7.15
CA GLU A 60 7.53 -4.98 6.08
C GLU A 60 8.50 -6.02 5.52
N TYR A 61 9.25 -5.61 4.51
CA TYR A 61 10.39 -6.34 3.98
C TYR A 61 11.63 -6.11 4.87
N THR A 62 12.69 -6.85 4.62
CA THR A 62 13.99 -6.64 5.28
C THR A 62 14.49 -5.20 5.16
N THR A 63 14.31 -4.60 3.98
CA THR A 63 14.51 -3.17 3.76
C THR A 63 13.14 -2.52 3.68
N PRO A 64 12.76 -1.67 4.63
CA PRO A 64 11.45 -1.00 4.60
C PRO A 64 11.27 -0.17 3.33
N GLY A 65 10.02 -0.11 2.87
CA GLY A 65 9.64 0.69 1.71
C GLY A 65 9.45 2.17 2.04
N GLU A 66 9.07 2.94 1.03
CA GLU A 66 8.98 4.40 1.09
C GLU A 66 7.94 4.91 2.11
N LEU A 67 6.92 4.12 2.42
CA LEU A 67 5.89 4.50 3.39
C LEU A 67 6.28 4.23 4.84
N SER A 68 7.42 3.60 5.06
CA SER A 68 7.86 3.19 6.40
C SER A 68 9.18 3.83 6.75
N SER A 69 9.32 4.22 8.00
CA SER A 69 10.58 4.69 8.57
C SER A 69 11.14 3.62 9.49
N GLY A 70 12.45 3.40 9.43
CA GLY A 70 13.11 2.40 10.27
C GLY A 70 14.32 1.80 9.58
N THR A 71 15.07 0.98 10.30
CA THR A 71 16.34 0.43 9.82
C THR A 71 16.20 -0.94 9.18
N ALA A 72 15.25 -1.74 9.60
CA ALA A 72 15.02 -3.08 9.06
C ALA A 72 13.64 -3.61 9.44
N GLY A 73 13.08 -4.47 8.58
CA GLY A 73 11.94 -5.32 8.88
C GLY A 73 12.38 -6.79 8.97
N PRO A 74 11.42 -7.74 9.05
CA PRO A 74 11.71 -9.16 9.14
C PRO A 74 12.62 -9.65 8.00
N ASP A 75 13.58 -10.52 8.33
CA ASP A 75 14.49 -11.09 7.36
C ASP A 75 13.81 -12.19 6.51
N SER A 76 14.55 -12.76 5.54
CA SER A 76 14.02 -13.77 4.63
C SER A 76 13.48 -15.02 5.34
N THR A 77 14.07 -15.41 6.45
CA THR A 77 13.61 -16.54 7.27
C THR A 77 12.34 -16.17 8.04
N GLU A 78 12.33 -15.00 8.64
CA GLU A 78 11.20 -14.50 9.43
C GLU A 78 9.97 -14.18 8.57
N GLN A 79 10.14 -13.92 7.28
CA GLN A 79 9.03 -13.69 6.33
C GLN A 79 8.04 -14.87 6.32
N ALA A 80 8.48 -16.08 6.60
CA ALA A 80 7.59 -17.25 6.69
C ALA A 80 6.54 -17.13 7.79
N GLN A 81 6.75 -16.29 8.80
CA GLN A 81 5.81 -16.06 9.90
C GLN A 81 4.74 -15.02 9.58
N ILE A 82 4.87 -14.32 8.46
CA ILE A 82 3.90 -13.31 8.02
C ILE A 82 2.81 -14.02 7.20
N PRO A 83 1.51 -13.86 7.54
CA PRO A 83 0.42 -14.47 6.77
C PRO A 83 0.40 -14.00 5.31
N ASP A 84 -0.07 -14.88 4.42
CA ASP A 84 -0.14 -14.57 2.98
C ASP A 84 -1.02 -13.35 2.71
N ASN A 85 -2.10 -13.15 3.44
CA ASN A 85 -2.95 -11.96 3.29
C ASN A 85 -2.17 -10.66 3.52
N ILE A 86 -1.30 -10.64 4.51
CA ILE A 86 -0.45 -9.47 4.81
C ILE A 86 0.57 -9.27 3.69
N LYS A 87 1.20 -10.35 3.22
CA LYS A 87 2.16 -10.28 2.10
C LYS A 87 1.50 -9.79 0.81
N LYS A 88 0.31 -10.29 0.48
CA LYS A 88 -0.45 -9.83 -0.69
C LYS A 88 -0.86 -8.36 -0.55
N ALA A 89 -1.30 -7.95 0.61
CA ALA A 89 -1.70 -6.57 0.86
C ALA A 89 -0.53 -5.61 0.68
N ARG A 90 0.64 -5.90 1.27
CA ARG A 90 1.83 -5.06 1.10
C ARG A 90 2.32 -5.05 -0.35
N TYR A 91 2.20 -6.18 -1.06
CA TYR A 91 2.55 -6.24 -2.48
C TYR A 91 1.71 -5.26 -3.30
N ASN A 92 0.39 -5.28 -3.12
CA ASN A 92 -0.51 -4.36 -3.81
C ASN A 92 -0.23 -2.90 -3.42
N LEU A 93 0.03 -2.64 -2.14
CA LEU A 93 0.37 -1.31 -1.64
C LEU A 93 1.58 -0.74 -2.38
N TYR A 94 2.67 -1.50 -2.44
CA TYR A 94 3.89 -1.05 -3.10
C TYR A 94 3.80 -1.06 -4.61
N LEU A 95 3.01 -1.95 -5.20
CA LEU A 95 2.74 -1.93 -6.64
C LEU A 95 2.10 -0.61 -7.06
N VAL A 96 1.09 -0.16 -6.33
CA VAL A 96 0.43 1.13 -6.60
C VAL A 96 1.38 2.30 -6.32
N LEU A 97 2.12 2.25 -5.23
CA LEU A 97 3.08 3.30 -4.87
C LEU A 97 4.17 3.46 -5.93
N HIS A 98 4.76 2.34 -6.38
CA HIS A 98 5.86 2.35 -7.36
C HIS A 98 5.40 2.65 -8.79
N ASP A 99 4.10 2.51 -9.10
CA ASP A 99 3.56 2.97 -10.39
C ASP A 99 3.72 4.49 -10.55
N GLY A 100 3.67 5.26 -9.46
CA GLY A 100 3.93 6.70 -9.45
C GLY A 100 2.83 7.56 -10.04
N SER A 101 1.80 6.99 -10.69
CA SER A 101 0.68 7.74 -11.25
C SER A 101 -0.45 8.00 -10.25
N TYR A 102 -0.44 7.30 -9.12
CA TYR A 102 -1.47 7.38 -8.07
C TYR A 102 -2.89 7.20 -8.63
N GLY A 103 -3.05 6.25 -9.55
CA GLY A 103 -4.34 5.90 -10.13
C GLY A 103 -4.76 6.74 -11.35
N VAL A 104 -4.03 7.77 -11.71
CA VAL A 104 -4.33 8.60 -12.90
C VAL A 104 -4.25 7.76 -14.18
N HIS A 105 -3.30 6.82 -14.23
CA HIS A 105 -3.09 5.97 -15.40
C HIS A 105 -4.15 4.87 -15.56
N ASN A 106 -4.60 4.22 -14.50
CA ASN A 106 -5.61 3.15 -14.55
C ASN A 106 -6.38 3.09 -13.23
N GLY A 107 -7.30 4.04 -13.06
CA GLY A 107 -8.07 4.20 -11.81
C GLY A 107 -8.83 2.96 -11.36
N PRO A 108 -9.64 2.30 -12.23
CA PRO A 108 -10.39 1.10 -11.83
C PRO A 108 -9.51 -0.05 -11.37
N PHE A 109 -8.38 -0.29 -12.03
CA PHE A 109 -7.43 -1.33 -11.65
C PHE A 109 -6.77 -1.03 -10.30
N VAL A 110 -6.32 0.21 -10.11
CA VAL A 110 -5.73 0.66 -8.84
C VAL A 110 -6.73 0.55 -7.70
N SER A 111 -7.97 0.96 -7.90
CA SER A 111 -9.04 0.79 -6.90
C SER A 111 -9.25 -0.66 -6.53
N SER A 112 -9.23 -1.57 -7.49
CA SER A 112 -9.35 -3.01 -7.25
C SER A 112 -8.19 -3.54 -6.42
N LEU A 113 -6.96 -3.16 -6.73
CA LEU A 113 -5.78 -3.56 -5.96
C LEU A 113 -5.86 -3.09 -4.50
N LEU A 114 -6.27 -1.84 -4.29
CA LEU A 114 -6.36 -1.26 -2.94
C LEU A 114 -7.52 -1.84 -2.15
N ASN A 115 -8.68 -2.11 -2.78
CA ASN A 115 -9.80 -2.77 -2.13
C ASN A 115 -9.41 -4.17 -1.66
N ASN A 116 -8.73 -4.94 -2.49
CA ASN A 116 -8.26 -6.28 -2.13
C ASN A 116 -7.26 -6.21 -0.97
N ALA A 117 -6.31 -5.28 -1.02
CA ALA A 117 -5.33 -5.10 0.05
C ALA A 117 -6.01 -4.80 1.39
N ARG A 118 -6.94 -3.85 1.41
CA ARG A 118 -7.72 -3.51 2.60
C ARG A 118 -8.45 -4.71 3.16
N ASP A 119 -9.14 -5.46 2.30
CA ASP A 119 -9.94 -6.61 2.72
C ASP A 119 -9.08 -7.73 3.30
N TRP A 120 -7.91 -7.99 2.72
CA TRP A 120 -6.96 -8.99 3.25
C TRP A 120 -6.43 -8.60 4.63
N VAL A 121 -6.07 -7.33 4.83
CA VAL A 121 -5.59 -6.88 6.14
C VAL A 121 -6.72 -6.92 7.17
N ALA A 122 -7.93 -6.48 6.79
CA ALA A 122 -9.10 -6.55 7.67
C ALA A 122 -9.39 -7.98 8.12
N ALA A 123 -9.27 -8.97 7.23
CA ALA A 123 -9.44 -10.37 7.58
C ALA A 123 -8.43 -10.83 8.64
N GLU A 124 -7.19 -10.39 8.55
CA GLU A 124 -6.17 -10.71 9.56
C GLU A 124 -6.38 -9.96 10.88
N LEU A 125 -6.88 -8.73 10.83
CA LEU A 125 -7.20 -7.95 12.03
C LEU A 125 -8.38 -8.56 12.82
N ASN A 126 -9.29 -9.24 12.15
CA ASN A 126 -10.48 -9.86 12.77
C ASN A 126 -10.24 -11.26 13.34
N LYS A 127 -9.03 -11.77 13.22
CA LYS A 127 -8.64 -13.08 13.81
C LYS A 127 -8.28 -12.97 15.34
#